data_989e0e5f45d95dbf8dffe77c1e017fed
#
_entry.id   989e0e5f45d95dbf8dffe77c1e017fed
#
_cell.length_a   1.000
_cell.length_b   1.000
_cell.length_c   1.000
_cell.angle_alpha   90.00
_cell.angle_beta   90.00
_cell.angle_gamma   90.00
#
_symmetry.space_group_name_H-M   'P 1'
#
loop_
_entity.id
_entity.type
_entity.pdbx_description
1 polymer ?
#
loop_
_entity_poly.entity_id
_entity_poly.type
_entity_poly.pdbx_seq_one_letter_code
_entity_poly.pdbx_strand_id
1 'polypeptide(L)'
;MRKRNLKFLRIVIVVLSFFILDRLLKIWFFSQPTKKFRFLFFQLSLYKNDKIFFGLIPFNFLTIIFSLVILFYLVYWLFCFWRQSQFFSFFAGSLIFVGAFSNLIDRFRYGFVIDYLAWPLNFFNLADLMILVGVIILAIELIFKEK
;
A
#
# COMPACT_ATOMS: atom_id res chain seq x y z
N MET A 1 4.87 -26.34 14.58
CA MET A 1 5.12 -25.82 13.22
C MET A 1 3.83 -25.57 12.42
N ARG A 2 2.90 -26.50 12.32
CA ARG A 2 1.66 -26.40 11.50
C ARG A 2 0.78 -25.19 11.88
N LYS A 3 0.49 -24.95 13.18
CA LYS A 3 -0.34 -23.82 13.64
C LYS A 3 0.27 -22.44 13.35
N ARG A 4 1.60 -22.32 13.44
CA ARG A 4 2.33 -21.10 13.10
C ARG A 4 2.19 -20.75 11.63
N ASN A 5 2.43 -21.71 10.75
CA ASN A 5 2.33 -21.50 9.30
C ASN A 5 0.90 -21.14 8.87
N LEU A 6 -0.12 -21.70 9.53
CA LEU A 6 -1.52 -21.33 9.27
C LEU A 6 -1.83 -19.88 9.63
N LYS A 7 -1.23 -19.32 10.71
CA LYS A 7 -1.41 -17.89 11.04
C LYS A 7 -0.81 -17.00 9.96
N PHE A 8 0.41 -17.26 9.51
CA PHE A 8 1.04 -16.50 8.43
C PHE A 8 0.27 -16.62 7.11
N LEU A 9 -0.21 -17.81 6.78
CA LEU A 9 -1.03 -18.02 5.59
C LEU A 9 -2.31 -17.17 5.62
N ARG A 10 -3.00 -17.10 6.76
CA ARG A 10 -4.18 -16.24 6.93
C ARG A 10 -3.85 -14.77 6.71
N ILE A 11 -2.71 -14.29 7.25
CA ILE A 11 -2.24 -12.92 7.02
C ILE A 11 -2.03 -12.67 5.53
N VAL A 12 -1.33 -13.57 4.85
CA VAL A 12 -1.08 -13.45 3.40
C VAL A 12 -2.39 -13.39 2.61
N ILE A 13 -3.36 -14.26 2.92
CA ILE A 13 -4.67 -14.27 2.25
C ILE A 13 -5.38 -12.92 2.43
N VAL A 14 -5.43 -12.39 3.67
CA VAL A 14 -6.07 -11.10 3.95
C VAL A 14 -5.39 -9.96 3.20
N VAL A 15 -4.06 -9.89 3.22
CA VAL A 15 -3.31 -8.83 2.54
C VAL A 15 -3.46 -8.91 1.03
N LEU A 16 -3.45 -10.13 0.46
CA LEU A 16 -3.71 -10.33 -0.97
C LEU A 16 -5.14 -9.95 -1.36
N SER A 17 -6.13 -10.17 -0.50
CA SER A 17 -7.50 -9.71 -0.76
C SER A 17 -7.58 -8.19 -0.89
N PHE A 18 -6.89 -7.44 -0.02
CA PHE A 18 -6.79 -5.98 -0.15
C PHE A 18 -6.06 -5.54 -1.42
N PHE A 19 -4.99 -6.25 -1.80
CA PHE A 19 -4.29 -5.98 -3.05
C PHE A 19 -5.21 -6.16 -4.27
N ILE A 20 -5.92 -7.29 -4.33
CA ILE A 20 -6.86 -7.56 -5.43
C ILE A 20 -7.94 -6.49 -5.48
N LEU A 21 -8.49 -6.11 -4.31
CA LEU A 21 -9.50 -5.06 -4.23
C LEU A 21 -8.97 -3.72 -4.75
N ASP A 22 -7.77 -3.31 -4.34
CA ASP A 22 -7.13 -2.10 -4.85
C ASP A 22 -6.95 -2.15 -6.37
N ARG A 23 -6.45 -3.27 -6.91
CA ARG A 23 -6.28 -3.44 -8.37
C ARG A 23 -7.61 -3.34 -9.12
N LEU A 24 -8.66 -3.97 -8.61
CA LEU A 24 -10.00 -3.92 -9.22
C LEU A 24 -10.57 -2.50 -9.21
N LEU A 25 -10.45 -1.78 -8.08
CA LEU A 25 -10.89 -0.39 -7.98
C LEU A 25 -10.11 0.52 -8.94
N LYS A 26 -8.79 0.39 -9.01
CA LYS A 26 -7.95 1.15 -9.95
C LYS A 26 -8.34 0.92 -11.40
N ILE A 27 -8.53 -0.36 -11.79
CA ILE A 27 -8.97 -0.71 -13.15
C ILE A 27 -10.35 -0.12 -13.44
N TRP A 28 -11.28 -0.23 -12.48
CA TRP A 28 -12.64 0.26 -12.65
C TRP A 28 -12.67 1.79 -12.82
N PHE A 29 -12.01 2.55 -11.94
CA PHE A 29 -11.96 4.02 -12.06
C PHE A 29 -11.21 4.46 -13.32
N PHE A 30 -10.16 3.76 -13.70
CA PHE A 30 -9.42 4.06 -14.93
C PHE A 30 -10.26 3.83 -16.20
N SER A 31 -11.14 2.83 -16.21
CA SER A 31 -12.07 2.57 -17.33
C SER A 31 -13.26 3.50 -17.38
N GLN A 32 -13.56 4.22 -16.27
CA GLN A 32 -14.74 5.10 -16.14
C GLN A 32 -14.33 6.52 -15.68
N PRO A 33 -13.51 7.24 -16.45
CA PRO A 33 -12.85 8.47 -15.98
C PRO A 33 -13.83 9.62 -15.69
N THR A 34 -15.03 9.58 -16.24
CA THR A 34 -16.06 10.62 -16.04
C THR A 34 -16.95 10.38 -14.83
N LYS A 35 -16.94 9.16 -14.27
CA LYS A 35 -17.78 8.83 -13.11
C LYS A 35 -17.24 9.48 -11.85
N LYS A 36 -18.15 10.17 -11.13
CA LYS A 36 -17.87 10.82 -9.85
C LYS A 36 -19.00 10.48 -8.89
N PHE A 37 -18.62 10.00 -7.68
CA PHE A 37 -19.56 9.77 -6.59
C PHE A 37 -19.19 10.69 -5.44
N ARG A 38 -20.15 11.42 -4.89
CA ARG A 38 -19.93 12.31 -3.75
C ARG A 38 -20.64 11.76 -2.52
N PHE A 39 -19.93 11.66 -1.40
CA PHE A 39 -20.45 11.28 -0.10
C PHE A 39 -19.95 12.30 0.92
N LEU A 40 -20.82 13.14 1.46
CA LEU A 40 -20.50 14.11 2.51
C LEU A 40 -19.11 14.77 2.33
N PHE A 41 -18.07 14.16 2.87
CA PHE A 41 -16.69 14.67 2.87
C PHE A 41 -15.75 13.96 1.88
N PHE A 42 -16.23 12.89 1.21
CA PHE A 42 -15.43 12.11 0.27
C PHE A 42 -15.98 12.20 -1.13
N GLN A 43 -15.10 12.26 -2.09
CA GLN A 43 -15.44 12.08 -3.48
C GLN A 43 -14.66 10.90 -4.05
N LEU A 44 -15.33 10.04 -4.78
CA LEU A 44 -14.70 9.00 -5.57
C LEU A 44 -14.64 9.48 -7.02
N SER A 45 -13.43 9.64 -7.55
CA SER A 45 -13.21 10.07 -8.94
C SER A 45 -11.78 9.74 -9.35
N LEU A 46 -11.56 9.47 -10.62
CA LEU A 46 -10.21 9.23 -11.13
C LEU A 46 -9.33 10.48 -10.96
N TYR A 47 -8.17 10.30 -10.37
CA TYR A 47 -7.07 11.24 -10.37
C TYR A 47 -5.78 10.53 -10.81
N LYS A 48 -5.03 11.14 -11.72
CA LYS A 48 -3.73 10.66 -12.19
C LYS A 48 -2.63 11.35 -11.39
N ASN A 49 -2.04 10.64 -10.45
CA ASN A 49 -1.03 11.18 -9.55
C ASN A 49 0.38 10.91 -10.11
N ASP A 50 0.96 11.91 -10.73
CA ASP A 50 2.31 11.89 -11.30
C ASP A 50 3.41 12.27 -10.30
N LYS A 51 3.05 12.40 -9.00
CA LYS A 51 3.95 12.81 -7.93
C LYS A 51 4.10 11.72 -6.87
N ILE A 52 5.08 11.88 -6.00
CA ILE A 52 5.36 11.03 -4.85
C ILE A 52 5.32 11.87 -3.58
N PHE A 53 5.08 11.24 -2.42
CA PHE A 53 5.02 11.90 -1.11
C PHE A 53 4.07 13.11 -1.12
N PHE A 54 2.77 12.86 -1.31
CA PHE A 54 1.72 13.89 -1.27
C PHE A 54 1.96 15.06 -2.24
N GLY A 55 2.59 14.78 -3.39
CA GLY A 55 2.80 15.80 -4.42
C GLY A 55 4.10 16.59 -4.31
N LEU A 56 5.00 16.23 -3.41
CA LEU A 56 6.25 16.96 -3.18
C LEU A 56 7.35 16.63 -4.19
N ILE A 57 7.43 15.39 -4.69
CA ILE A 57 8.50 14.92 -5.57
C ILE A 57 7.90 14.48 -6.91
N PRO A 58 8.36 15.02 -8.06
CA PRO A 58 7.93 14.55 -9.36
C PRO A 58 8.41 13.12 -9.61
N PHE A 59 7.56 12.34 -10.28
CA PHE A 59 7.92 10.98 -10.68
C PHE A 59 9.04 11.00 -11.73
N ASN A 60 10.11 10.27 -11.49
CA ASN A 60 11.23 10.09 -12.40
C ASN A 60 11.85 8.69 -12.23
N PHE A 61 12.85 8.37 -13.05
CA PHE A 61 13.55 7.08 -13.01
C PHE A 61 14.18 6.77 -11.64
N LEU A 62 14.75 7.77 -10.97
CA LEU A 62 15.36 7.60 -9.64
C LEU A 62 14.32 7.17 -8.60
N THR A 63 13.09 7.66 -8.69
CA THR A 63 12.02 7.28 -7.77
C THR A 63 11.56 5.82 -7.95
N ILE A 64 11.67 5.28 -9.16
CA ILE A 64 11.45 3.83 -9.40
C ILE A 64 12.55 3.02 -8.70
N ILE A 65 13.82 3.38 -8.93
CA ILE A 65 14.95 2.68 -8.30
C ILE A 65 14.80 2.71 -6.78
N PHE A 66 14.51 3.87 -6.21
CA PHE A 66 14.32 4.03 -4.76
C PHE A 66 13.16 3.15 -4.24
N SER A 67 12.04 3.10 -4.96
CA SER A 67 10.91 2.23 -4.61
C SER A 67 11.28 0.75 -4.65
N LEU A 68 12.07 0.31 -5.64
CA LEU A 68 12.56 -1.06 -5.73
C LEU A 68 13.49 -1.42 -4.58
N VAL A 69 14.41 -0.52 -4.21
CA VAL A 69 15.31 -0.72 -3.06
C VAL A 69 14.51 -0.87 -1.77
N ILE A 70 13.51 -0.01 -1.54
CA ILE A 70 12.62 -0.13 -0.37
C ILE A 70 11.88 -1.46 -0.38
N LEU A 71 11.31 -1.87 -1.51
CA LEU A 71 10.60 -3.15 -1.62
C LEU A 71 11.51 -4.33 -1.34
N PHE A 72 12.75 -4.31 -1.86
CA PHE A 72 13.74 -5.36 -1.58
C PHE A 72 14.07 -5.44 -0.08
N TYR A 73 14.26 -4.28 0.57
CA TYR A 73 14.49 -4.21 2.00
C TYR A 73 13.30 -4.72 2.82
N LEU A 74 12.07 -4.41 2.40
CA LEU A 74 10.85 -4.93 3.03
C LEU A 74 10.74 -6.45 2.93
N VAL A 75 11.13 -7.07 1.81
CA VAL A 75 11.18 -8.54 1.67
C VAL A 75 12.12 -9.16 2.71
N TYR A 76 13.30 -8.57 2.89
CA TYR A 76 14.24 -9.02 3.93
C TYR A 76 13.61 -8.94 5.34
N TRP A 77 12.95 -7.81 5.67
CA TRP A 77 12.28 -7.64 6.95
C TRP A 77 11.12 -8.62 7.16
N LEU A 78 10.31 -8.86 6.14
CA LEU A 78 9.24 -9.85 6.18
C LEU A 78 9.78 -11.26 6.48
N PHE A 79 10.90 -11.62 5.89
CA PHE A 79 11.57 -12.89 6.20
C PHE A 79 12.04 -12.95 7.65
N CYS A 80 12.61 -11.86 8.19
CA CYS A 80 13.03 -11.78 9.60
C CYS A 80 11.82 -11.91 10.54
N PHE A 81 10.72 -11.21 10.29
CA PHE A 81 9.50 -11.27 11.09
C PHE A 81 8.87 -12.67 11.07
N TRP A 82 8.86 -13.32 9.90
CA TRP A 82 8.41 -14.71 9.78
C TRP A 82 9.28 -15.67 10.60
N ARG A 83 10.59 -15.54 10.53
CA ARG A 83 11.51 -16.36 11.32
C ARG A 83 11.34 -16.18 12.82
N GLN A 84 11.16 -14.95 13.27
CA GLN A 84 11.00 -14.58 14.67
C GLN A 84 9.56 -14.78 15.19
N SER A 85 8.64 -15.24 14.37
CA SER A 85 7.22 -15.44 14.71
C SER A 85 6.50 -14.14 15.14
N GLN A 86 6.92 -12.99 14.61
CA GLN A 86 6.34 -11.68 14.89
C GLN A 86 5.15 -11.43 13.97
N PHE A 87 3.97 -11.88 14.36
CA PHE A 87 2.77 -11.87 13.52
C PHE A 87 2.28 -10.45 13.19
N PHE A 88 2.31 -9.53 14.16
CA PHE A 88 1.86 -8.15 13.95
C PHE A 88 2.82 -7.39 13.04
N SER A 89 4.14 -7.46 13.28
CA SER A 89 5.15 -6.85 12.41
C SER A 89 5.10 -7.45 11.00
N PHE A 90 4.87 -8.77 10.87
CA PHE A 90 4.71 -9.42 9.57
C PHE A 90 3.45 -8.93 8.83
N PHE A 91 2.31 -8.80 9.52
CA PHE A 91 1.09 -8.25 8.95
C PHE A 91 1.29 -6.81 8.47
N ALA A 92 1.83 -5.96 9.34
CA ALA A 92 2.10 -4.56 9.05
C ALA A 92 3.08 -4.39 7.87
N GLY A 93 4.20 -5.09 7.90
CA GLY A 93 5.18 -5.10 6.81
C GLY A 93 4.60 -5.62 5.49
N SER A 94 3.70 -6.62 5.54
CA SER A 94 3.01 -7.14 4.36
C SER A 94 2.05 -6.11 3.76
N LEU A 95 1.33 -5.32 4.59
CA LEU A 95 0.48 -4.22 4.12
C LEU A 95 1.32 -3.14 3.41
N ILE A 96 2.43 -2.73 4.02
CA ILE A 96 3.35 -1.75 3.42
C ILE A 96 3.89 -2.26 2.09
N PHE A 97 4.39 -3.51 2.07
CA PHE A 97 4.96 -4.10 0.87
C PHE A 97 3.95 -4.16 -0.28
N VAL A 98 2.76 -4.70 -0.02
CA VAL A 98 1.74 -4.90 -1.06
C VAL A 98 1.16 -3.57 -1.53
N GLY A 99 0.97 -2.59 -0.65
CA GLY A 99 0.55 -1.24 -1.03
C GLY A 99 1.58 -0.54 -1.91
N ALA A 100 2.86 -0.54 -1.48
CA ALA A 100 3.94 0.04 -2.26
C ALA A 100 4.12 -0.66 -3.63
N PHE A 101 3.97 -1.98 -3.66
CA PHE A 101 4.04 -2.77 -4.88
C PHE A 101 2.89 -2.44 -5.85
N SER A 102 1.65 -2.29 -5.34
CA SER A 102 0.50 -1.87 -6.18
C SER A 102 0.74 -0.51 -6.83
N ASN A 103 1.23 0.48 -6.08
CA ASN A 103 1.55 1.81 -6.61
C ASN A 103 2.74 1.77 -7.58
N LEU A 104 3.69 0.87 -7.37
CA LEU A 104 4.80 0.68 -8.30
C LEU A 104 4.34 0.09 -9.65
N ILE A 105 3.41 -0.88 -9.64
CA ILE A 105 2.80 -1.41 -10.88
C ILE A 105 2.19 -0.29 -11.71
N ASP A 106 1.44 0.63 -11.09
CA ASP A 106 0.83 1.75 -11.79
C ASP A 106 1.89 2.65 -12.45
N ARG A 107 2.96 2.97 -11.72
CA ARG A 107 4.06 3.78 -12.22
C ARG A 107 4.77 3.14 -13.41
N PHE A 108 5.02 1.84 -13.35
CA PHE A 108 5.62 1.13 -14.48
C PHE A 108 4.71 1.07 -15.70
N ARG A 109 3.41 0.92 -15.49
CA ARG A 109 2.46 0.72 -16.59
C ARG A 109 1.98 2.02 -17.20
N TYR A 110 1.78 3.06 -16.38
CA TYR A 110 1.10 4.29 -16.78
C TYR A 110 1.94 5.56 -16.60
N GLY A 111 3.07 5.50 -15.89
CA GLY A 111 3.86 6.67 -15.52
C GLY A 111 3.29 7.50 -14.37
N PHE A 112 2.15 7.10 -13.79
CA PHE A 112 1.48 7.76 -12.67
C PHE A 112 0.78 6.72 -11.79
N VAL A 113 0.36 7.11 -10.58
CA VAL A 113 -0.48 6.29 -9.71
C VAL A 113 -1.95 6.62 -9.94
N ILE A 114 -2.80 5.60 -9.97
CA ILE A 114 -4.25 5.76 -10.08
C ILE A 114 -4.81 5.96 -8.67
N ASP A 115 -5.22 7.21 -8.37
CA ASP A 115 -5.91 7.56 -7.16
C ASP A 115 -7.40 7.73 -7.44
N TYR A 116 -8.24 7.33 -6.48
CA TYR A 116 -9.69 7.37 -6.67
C TYR A 116 -10.47 7.84 -5.45
N LEU A 117 -9.81 8.03 -4.31
CA LEU A 117 -10.37 8.61 -3.10
C LEU A 117 -9.91 10.07 -2.98
N ALA A 118 -10.84 11.01 -3.08
CA ALA A 118 -10.57 12.42 -2.88
C ALA A 118 -11.01 12.85 -1.48
N TRP A 119 -10.09 13.41 -0.72
CA TRP A 119 -10.32 14.17 0.51
C TRP A 119 -10.12 15.65 0.20
N PRO A 120 -10.68 16.61 0.96
CA PRO A 120 -10.63 18.04 0.59
C PRO A 120 -9.27 18.59 0.17
N LEU A 121 -8.16 18.03 0.63
CA LEU A 121 -6.81 18.51 0.35
C LEU A 121 -5.93 17.51 -0.43
N ASN A 122 -6.37 16.27 -0.65
CA ASN A 122 -5.50 15.27 -1.26
C ASN A 122 -6.27 14.14 -1.95
N PHE A 123 -5.59 13.42 -2.83
CA PHE A 123 -6.07 12.19 -3.47
C PHE A 123 -5.23 11.01 -2.99
N PHE A 124 -5.86 9.85 -2.81
CA PHE A 124 -5.22 8.62 -2.40
C PHE A 124 -6.01 7.40 -2.87
N ASN A 125 -5.47 6.23 -2.66
CA ASN A 125 -6.07 4.94 -3.02
C ASN A 125 -5.99 3.95 -1.84
N LEU A 126 -6.52 2.75 -1.99
CA LEU A 126 -6.48 1.73 -0.95
C LEU A 126 -5.05 1.29 -0.62
N ALA A 127 -4.15 1.27 -1.63
CA ALA A 127 -2.75 0.93 -1.40
C ALA A 127 -2.06 1.94 -0.46
N ASP A 128 -2.37 3.24 -0.57
CA ASP A 128 -1.86 4.27 0.35
C ASP A 128 -2.38 4.07 1.78
N LEU A 129 -3.66 3.68 1.92
CA LEU A 129 -4.23 3.33 3.23
C LEU A 129 -3.56 2.09 3.83
N MET A 130 -3.25 1.08 3.02
CA MET A 130 -2.51 -0.11 3.47
C MET A 130 -1.12 0.27 3.99
N ILE A 131 -0.39 1.14 3.26
CA ILE A 131 0.92 1.65 3.70
C ILE A 131 0.78 2.40 5.02
N LEU A 132 -0.18 3.32 5.11
CA LEU A 132 -0.39 4.15 6.31
C LEU A 132 -0.71 3.28 7.53
N VAL A 133 -1.65 2.35 7.42
CA VAL A 133 -2.03 1.42 8.50
C VAL A 133 -0.84 0.56 8.91
N GLY A 134 -0.09 0.02 7.94
CA GLY A 134 1.11 -0.76 8.22
C GLY A 134 2.17 0.02 8.99
N VAL A 135 2.44 1.27 8.60
CA VAL A 135 3.38 2.16 9.30
C VAL A 135 2.91 2.46 10.73
N ILE A 136 1.62 2.76 10.92
CA ILE A 136 1.05 3.01 12.25
C ILE A 136 1.21 1.78 13.16
N ILE A 137 0.91 0.57 12.67
CA ILE A 137 1.06 -0.66 13.45
C ILE A 137 2.52 -0.87 13.85
N LEU A 138 3.48 -0.70 12.94
CA LEU A 138 4.91 -0.83 13.27
C LEU A 138 5.37 0.22 14.27
N ALA A 139 4.92 1.47 14.14
CA ALA A 139 5.24 2.55 15.07
C ALA A 139 4.72 2.25 16.48
N ILE A 140 3.48 1.79 16.60
CA ILE A 140 2.88 1.37 17.87
C ILE A 140 3.69 0.22 18.48
N GLU A 141 4.02 -0.80 17.69
CA GLU A 141 4.78 -1.95 18.17
C GLU A 141 6.17 -1.56 18.71
N LEU A 142 6.84 -0.61 18.05
CA LEU A 142 8.12 -0.07 18.52
C LEU A 142 7.99 0.64 19.89
N ILE A 143 7.01 1.51 20.03
CA ILE A 143 6.79 2.27 21.27
C ILE A 143 6.49 1.34 22.46
N PHE A 144 5.76 0.24 22.24
CA PHE A 144 5.39 -0.69 23.32
C PHE A 144 6.42 -1.79 23.58
N LYS A 145 7.39 -2.02 22.68
CA LYS A 145 8.50 -2.93 22.92
C LYS A 145 9.61 -2.36 23.78
N GLU A 146 9.74 -1.04 23.86
CA GLU A 146 10.74 -0.35 24.68
C GLU A 146 10.33 -0.19 26.15
N LYS A 147 9.14 -0.65 26.52
CA LYS A 147 8.65 -0.71 27.91
C LYS A 147 8.62 -2.14 28.43
#